data_d12b4e758681bcbff7696f455d7e5f02
#
_entry.id   d12b4e758681bcbff7696f455d7e5f02
#
_cell.length_a   1.000
_cell.length_b   1.000
_cell.length_c   1.000
_cell.angle_alpha   90.00
_cell.angle_beta   90.00
_cell.angle_gamma   90.00
#
_symmetry.space_group_name_H-M   'P 1'
#
loop_
_entity.id
_entity.type
_entity.pdbx_description
1 polymer ?
#
loop_
_entity_poly.entity_id
_entity_poly.type
_entity_poly.pdbx_seq_one_letter_code
_entity_poly.pdbx_strand_id
1 'polypeptide(L)'
;MPASRRFTFSKEERLCSKKLIDQLFVGGNSRSLAAFPLRAVYQLIDRNPELGDNAPDLTTPVKILVSVPKKHFKRAVKRNRVKRQIREAYRKNKYILWDKLSETAGKEILLAFVWLDDELHDSAAVEAKVCNLMQRISERL
;
A
#
# COMPACT_ATOMS: atom_id res chain seq x y z
N MET A 1 11.67 23.65 1.25
CA MET A 1 11.21 22.63 2.17
C MET A 1 9.73 22.75 2.42
N PRO A 2 8.96 21.72 2.16
CA PRO A 2 7.55 21.82 2.45
C PRO A 2 7.35 22.04 3.93
N ALA A 3 6.53 23.01 4.25
CA ALA A 3 6.30 23.40 5.63
C ALA A 3 5.62 22.30 6.46
N SER A 4 5.03 21.31 5.80
CA SER A 4 4.36 20.23 6.52
C SER A 4 4.26 18.98 5.66
N ARG A 5 4.69 17.86 6.21
CA ARG A 5 4.35 16.56 5.68
C ARG A 5 3.01 16.17 6.29
N ARG A 6 2.10 15.78 5.44
CA ARG A 6 0.80 15.33 5.89
C ARG A 6 0.80 13.82 6.09
N PHE A 7 0.40 13.40 7.26
CA PHE A 7 0.25 11.98 7.59
C PHE A 7 -1.23 11.59 7.52
N THR A 8 -1.84 11.87 6.38
CA THR A 8 -3.24 11.54 6.13
C THR A 8 -3.32 10.36 5.18
N PHE A 9 -4.49 9.73 5.13
CA PHE A 9 -4.78 8.69 4.16
C PHE A 9 -5.96 9.16 3.32
N SER A 10 -5.65 9.84 2.23
CA SER A 10 -6.66 10.43 1.37
C SER A 10 -7.28 9.41 0.43
N LYS A 11 -8.38 9.81 -0.20
CA LYS A 11 -9.07 8.98 -1.17
C LYS A 11 -8.17 8.61 -2.36
N GLU A 12 -7.30 9.51 -2.77
CA GLU A 12 -6.38 9.31 -3.89
C GLU A 12 -5.32 8.25 -3.58
N GLU A 13 -5.05 8.00 -2.31
CA GLU A 13 -4.08 7.00 -1.88
C GLU A 13 -4.66 5.58 -1.89
N ARG A 14 -5.98 5.46 -2.04
CA ARG A 14 -6.64 4.15 -2.07
C ARG A 14 -6.63 3.59 -3.48
N LEU A 15 -6.22 2.34 -3.59
CA LEU A 15 -6.27 1.62 -4.87
C LEU A 15 -7.69 1.09 -5.05
N CYS A 16 -8.49 1.76 -5.87
CA CYS A 16 -9.89 1.45 -6.10
C CYS A 16 -10.17 0.98 -7.52
N SER A 17 -9.25 1.21 -8.46
CA SER A 17 -9.45 0.80 -9.85
C SER A 17 -9.40 -0.71 -9.98
N LYS A 18 -10.50 -1.33 -10.38
CA LYS A 18 -10.56 -2.76 -10.59
C LYS A 18 -9.53 -3.23 -11.61
N LYS A 19 -9.33 -2.45 -12.66
CA LYS A 19 -8.34 -2.75 -13.70
C LYS A 19 -6.93 -2.81 -13.13
N LEU A 20 -6.56 -1.84 -12.29
CA LEU A 20 -5.24 -1.80 -11.68
C LEU A 20 -5.08 -2.90 -10.63
N ILE A 21 -6.14 -3.20 -9.88
CA ILE A 21 -6.12 -4.30 -8.91
C ILE A 21 -5.90 -5.63 -9.62
N ASP A 22 -6.61 -5.88 -10.71
CA ASP A 22 -6.44 -7.08 -11.50
C ASP A 22 -5.02 -7.14 -12.08
N GLN A 23 -4.50 -6.04 -12.56
CA GLN A 23 -3.13 -5.96 -13.07
C GLN A 23 -2.12 -6.33 -11.99
N LEU A 24 -2.34 -5.85 -10.76
CA LEU A 24 -1.44 -6.13 -9.64
C LEU A 24 -1.44 -7.61 -9.27
N PHE A 25 -2.60 -8.26 -9.24
CA PHE A 25 -2.70 -9.65 -8.80
C PHE A 25 -2.56 -10.69 -9.92
N VAL A 26 -2.91 -10.34 -11.14
CA VAL A 26 -2.98 -11.28 -12.27
C VAL A 26 -1.94 -10.99 -13.34
N GLY A 27 -1.43 -9.77 -13.40
CA GLY A 27 -0.60 -9.30 -14.51
C GLY A 27 0.79 -9.92 -14.66
N GLY A 28 1.27 -10.66 -13.66
CA GLY A 28 2.55 -11.36 -13.74
C GLY A 28 3.79 -10.51 -13.55
N ASN A 29 3.66 -9.19 -13.48
CA ASN A 29 4.78 -8.27 -13.30
C ASN A 29 4.92 -7.77 -11.86
N SER A 30 4.11 -8.30 -10.96
CA SER A 30 4.11 -7.90 -9.56
C SER A 30 5.15 -8.68 -8.77
N ARG A 31 5.67 -8.05 -7.73
CA ARG A 31 6.57 -8.69 -6.78
C ARG A 31 5.88 -8.84 -5.44
N SER A 32 6.31 -9.83 -4.69
CA SER A 32 5.69 -10.17 -3.43
C SER A 32 6.74 -10.33 -2.35
N LEU A 33 6.44 -9.79 -1.16
CA LEU A 33 7.27 -9.92 0.02
C LEU A 33 6.37 -10.36 1.18
N ALA A 34 6.91 -11.19 2.06
CA ALA A 34 6.16 -11.62 3.22
C ALA A 34 6.87 -11.23 4.51
N ALA A 35 6.08 -10.76 5.47
CA ALA A 35 6.49 -10.58 6.87
C ALA A 35 5.28 -10.99 7.69
N PHE A 36 5.17 -12.29 8.00
CA PHE A 36 4.00 -12.83 8.67
C PHE A 36 3.62 -11.98 9.89
N PRO A 37 2.37 -11.61 10.07
CA PRO A 37 1.16 -12.11 9.38
C PRO A 37 0.76 -11.30 8.14
N LEU A 38 1.65 -10.54 7.56
CA LEU A 38 1.37 -9.72 6.39
C LEU A 38 2.17 -10.18 5.17
N ARG A 39 1.56 -9.95 4.02
CA ARG A 39 2.20 -10.09 2.72
C ARG A 39 1.98 -8.81 1.95
N ALA A 40 3.00 -8.34 1.27
CA ALA A 40 2.88 -7.18 0.38
C ALA A 40 3.05 -7.64 -1.06
N VAL A 41 2.12 -7.24 -1.91
CA VAL A 41 2.22 -7.44 -3.36
C VAL A 41 2.30 -6.05 -3.95
N TYR A 42 3.33 -5.80 -4.75
CA TYR A 42 3.52 -4.46 -5.31
C TYR A 42 3.99 -4.51 -6.75
N GLN A 43 3.70 -3.42 -7.46
CA GLN A 43 4.13 -3.24 -8.84
C GLN A 43 4.51 -1.78 -9.03
N LEU A 44 5.68 -1.56 -9.62
CA LEU A 44 6.10 -0.24 -10.02
C LEU A 44 5.60 0.01 -11.44
N ILE A 45 4.82 1.08 -11.61
CA ILE A 45 4.27 1.43 -12.92
C ILE A 45 4.71 2.83 -13.30
N ASP A 46 4.70 3.11 -14.59
CA ASP A 46 4.95 4.45 -15.10
C ASP A 46 3.68 5.28 -15.00
N ARG A 47 3.83 6.51 -14.51
CA ARG A 47 2.78 7.50 -14.66
C ARG A 47 2.77 7.96 -16.10
N ASN A 48 1.60 7.93 -16.71
CA ASN A 48 1.47 8.37 -18.08
C ASN A 48 0.78 9.73 -18.11
N PRO A 49 1.53 10.83 -18.30
CA PRO A 49 0.93 12.16 -18.34
C PRO A 49 0.07 12.39 -19.58
N GLU A 50 0.11 11.48 -20.55
CA GLU A 50 -0.66 11.60 -21.78
C GLU A 50 -2.10 11.09 -21.62
N LEU A 51 -2.47 10.58 -20.47
CA LEU A 51 -3.82 10.09 -20.22
C LEU A 51 -4.85 11.21 -20.03
N GLY A 52 -4.49 12.44 -20.32
CA GLY A 52 -5.41 13.57 -20.36
C GLY A 52 -6.14 13.83 -19.05
N ASP A 53 -7.46 13.90 -19.12
CA ASP A 53 -8.32 14.23 -17.97
C ASP A 53 -8.24 13.20 -16.86
N ASN A 54 -7.69 12.05 -17.14
CA ASN A 54 -7.44 11.01 -16.16
C ASN A 54 -5.99 11.02 -15.69
N ALA A 55 -5.30 12.12 -15.90
CA ALA A 55 -3.92 12.26 -15.43
C ALA A 55 -3.88 11.97 -13.93
N PRO A 56 -3.02 11.05 -13.50
CA PRO A 56 -2.95 10.72 -12.08
C PRO A 56 -2.55 11.95 -11.27
N ASP A 57 -3.08 12.03 -10.09
CA ASP A 57 -2.67 13.05 -9.14
C ASP A 57 -1.16 12.87 -8.89
N LEU A 58 -0.38 13.84 -9.34
CA LEU A 58 1.08 13.80 -9.22
C LEU A 58 1.54 13.88 -7.78
N THR A 59 0.63 14.22 -6.84
CA THR A 59 0.96 14.30 -5.43
C THR A 59 0.85 12.96 -4.70
N THR A 60 0.32 11.92 -5.38
CA THR A 60 0.08 10.62 -4.75
C THR A 60 0.84 9.52 -5.49
N PRO A 61 2.12 9.30 -5.13
CA PRO A 61 2.93 8.32 -5.85
C PRO A 61 2.67 6.87 -5.46
N VAL A 62 1.94 6.62 -4.38
CA VAL A 62 1.65 5.27 -3.88
C VAL A 62 0.16 5.12 -3.69
N LYS A 63 -0.41 4.06 -4.25
CA LYS A 63 -1.80 3.68 -4.01
C LYS A 63 -1.82 2.33 -3.32
N ILE A 64 -2.58 2.22 -2.24
CA ILE A 64 -2.63 0.99 -1.47
C ILE A 64 -4.02 0.36 -1.43
N LEU A 65 -4.01 -0.96 -1.36
CA LEU A 65 -5.17 -1.80 -1.13
C LEU A 65 -4.89 -2.64 0.11
N VAL A 66 -5.86 -2.78 0.99
CA VAL A 66 -5.73 -3.65 2.16
C VAL A 66 -6.77 -4.75 2.05
N SER A 67 -6.29 -6.00 2.07
CA SER A 67 -7.14 -7.18 1.94
C SER A 67 -7.05 -8.04 3.19
N VAL A 68 -8.20 -8.31 3.81
CA VAL A 68 -8.32 -9.26 4.92
C VAL A 68 -9.34 -10.30 4.50
N PRO A 69 -8.90 -11.48 4.03
CA PRO A 69 -9.83 -12.51 3.53
C PRO A 69 -10.82 -12.98 4.59
N LYS A 70 -12.04 -13.28 4.16
CA LYS A 70 -13.10 -13.77 5.05
C LYS A 70 -12.74 -15.09 5.70
N LYS A 71 -11.88 -15.89 5.09
CA LYS A 71 -11.45 -17.17 5.66
C LYS A 71 -10.73 -17.01 6.99
N HIS A 72 -10.11 -15.86 7.23
CA HIS A 72 -9.39 -15.59 8.47
C HIS A 72 -10.32 -15.10 9.58
N PHE A 73 -11.27 -14.23 9.23
CA PHE A 73 -12.22 -13.68 10.18
C PHE A 73 -13.61 -13.60 9.54
N LYS A 74 -14.54 -14.40 10.02
CA LYS A 74 -15.90 -14.39 9.49
C LYS A 74 -16.62 -13.08 9.80
N ARG A 75 -16.33 -12.47 10.95
CA ARG A 75 -16.99 -11.23 11.37
C ARG A 75 -16.31 -10.01 10.77
N ALA A 76 -17.12 -9.14 10.17
CA ALA A 76 -16.63 -7.92 9.56
C ALA A 76 -15.92 -7.00 10.56
N VAL A 77 -16.33 -6.99 11.83
CA VAL A 77 -15.73 -6.17 12.88
C VAL A 77 -14.24 -6.47 13.00
N LYS A 78 -13.88 -7.74 13.01
CA LYS A 78 -12.47 -8.14 13.12
C LYS A 78 -11.68 -7.79 11.88
N ARG A 79 -12.26 -8.02 10.70
CA ARG A 79 -11.59 -7.65 9.45
C ARG A 79 -11.38 -6.14 9.37
N ASN A 80 -12.36 -5.36 9.77
CA ASN A 80 -12.25 -3.91 9.75
C ASN A 80 -11.20 -3.40 10.73
N ARG A 81 -11.07 -4.05 11.88
CA ARG A 81 -10.02 -3.73 12.85
C ARG A 81 -8.63 -3.90 12.23
N VAL A 82 -8.39 -5.03 11.58
CA VAL A 82 -7.10 -5.31 10.93
C VAL A 82 -6.84 -4.31 9.82
N LYS A 83 -7.84 -4.04 8.99
CA LYS A 83 -7.71 -3.04 7.92
C LYS A 83 -7.32 -1.67 8.47
N ARG A 84 -7.96 -1.27 9.57
CA ARG A 84 -7.67 0.01 10.21
C ARG A 84 -6.24 0.04 10.74
N GLN A 85 -5.77 -1.04 11.37
CA GLN A 85 -4.40 -1.12 11.87
C GLN A 85 -3.39 -0.99 10.74
N ILE A 86 -3.61 -1.66 9.62
CA ILE A 86 -2.71 -1.60 8.47
C ILE A 86 -2.70 -0.20 7.86
N ARG A 87 -3.89 0.39 7.65
CA ARG A 87 -3.99 1.74 7.08
C ARG A 87 -3.33 2.78 7.98
N GLU A 88 -3.50 2.65 9.29
CA GLU A 88 -2.89 3.56 10.25
C GLU A 88 -1.37 3.43 10.23
N ALA A 89 -0.85 2.22 10.18
CA ALA A 89 0.58 1.97 10.10
C ALA A 89 1.16 2.56 8.80
N TYR A 90 0.46 2.39 7.67
CA TYR A 90 0.87 2.99 6.42
C TYR A 90 0.86 4.52 6.51
N ARG A 91 -0.22 5.08 7.03
CA ARG A 91 -0.37 6.54 7.14
C ARG A 91 0.80 7.18 7.88
N LYS A 92 1.20 6.57 8.99
CA LYS A 92 2.30 7.09 9.81
C LYS A 92 3.67 6.95 9.15
N ASN A 93 3.84 5.99 8.27
CA ASN A 93 5.15 5.60 7.75
C ASN A 93 5.26 5.73 6.23
N LYS A 94 4.28 6.32 5.57
CA LYS A 94 4.19 6.35 4.11
C LYS A 94 5.38 7.03 3.43
N TYR A 95 6.04 7.95 4.10
CA TYR A 95 7.17 8.67 3.51
C TYR A 95 8.41 7.79 3.30
N ILE A 96 8.44 6.61 3.90
CA ILE A 96 9.47 5.62 3.56
C ILE A 96 9.47 5.35 2.05
N LEU A 97 8.28 5.20 1.47
CA LEU A 97 8.12 4.97 0.03
C LEU A 97 8.05 6.28 -0.76
N TRP A 98 7.34 7.28 -0.25
CA TRP A 98 7.13 8.54 -0.94
C TRP A 98 8.43 9.29 -1.20
N ASP A 99 9.32 9.34 -0.19
CA ASP A 99 10.61 10.00 -0.35
C ASP A 99 11.48 9.28 -1.38
N LYS A 100 11.41 7.95 -1.39
CA LYS A 100 12.18 7.17 -2.36
C LYS A 100 11.67 7.40 -3.79
N LEU A 101 10.36 7.47 -3.95
CA LEU A 101 9.75 7.70 -5.27
C LEU A 101 9.96 9.13 -5.76
N SER A 102 10.17 10.09 -4.86
CA SER A 102 10.45 11.45 -5.28
C SER A 102 11.78 11.56 -6.03
N GLU A 103 12.67 10.61 -5.83
CA GLU A 103 13.93 10.52 -6.55
C GLU A 103 13.77 9.92 -7.95
N THR A 104 12.63 9.30 -8.22
CA THR A 104 12.36 8.60 -9.48
C THR A 104 11.15 9.23 -10.15
N ALA A 105 11.38 10.19 -11.01
CA ALA A 105 10.32 10.91 -11.68
C ALA A 105 9.45 9.99 -12.54
N GLY A 106 8.15 10.20 -12.50
CA GLY A 106 7.22 9.50 -13.36
C GLY A 106 6.85 8.08 -12.94
N LYS A 107 7.25 7.66 -11.76
CA LYS A 107 6.93 6.30 -11.27
C LYS A 107 5.86 6.35 -10.17
N GLU A 108 5.08 5.29 -10.13
CA GLU A 108 4.02 5.10 -9.13
C GLU A 108 4.04 3.65 -8.67
N ILE A 109 3.71 3.41 -7.39
CA ILE A 109 3.60 2.06 -6.84
C ILE A 109 2.14 1.71 -6.60
N LEU A 110 1.75 0.54 -7.08
CA LEU A 110 0.52 -0.13 -6.67
C LEU A 110 0.92 -1.14 -5.60
N LEU A 111 0.33 -1.04 -4.42
CA LEU A 111 0.72 -1.86 -3.27
C LEU A 111 -0.51 -2.46 -2.62
N ALA A 112 -0.48 -3.77 -2.40
CA ALA A 112 -1.52 -4.47 -1.65
C ALA A 112 -0.93 -5.11 -0.41
N PHE A 113 -1.54 -4.86 0.74
CA PHE A 113 -1.24 -5.57 1.97
C PHE A 113 -2.30 -6.64 2.17
N VAL A 114 -1.87 -7.89 2.33
CA VAL A 114 -2.75 -9.04 2.51
C VAL A 114 -2.49 -9.66 3.87
N TRP A 115 -3.56 -9.85 4.66
CA TRP A 115 -3.48 -10.48 5.97
C TRP A 115 -3.48 -12.00 5.82
N LEU A 116 -2.60 -12.68 6.57
CA LEU A 116 -2.38 -14.13 6.43
C LEU A 116 -2.73 -14.94 7.67
N ASP A 117 -3.16 -14.31 8.77
CA ASP A 117 -3.36 -15.00 10.04
C ASP A 117 -4.83 -15.01 10.46
N ASP A 118 -5.21 -16.05 11.18
CA ASP A 118 -6.55 -16.18 11.76
C ASP A 118 -6.69 -15.48 13.11
N GLU A 119 -5.60 -14.92 13.62
CA GLU A 119 -5.57 -14.25 14.91
C GLU A 119 -5.35 -12.75 14.76
N LEU A 120 -5.85 -11.99 15.73
CA LEU A 120 -5.62 -10.56 15.81
C LEU A 120 -4.26 -10.28 16.44
N HIS A 121 -3.60 -9.23 16.00
CA HIS A 121 -2.34 -8.75 16.56
C HIS A 121 -2.54 -7.33 17.07
N ASP A 122 -1.68 -6.88 17.98
CA ASP A 122 -1.77 -5.50 18.44
C ASP A 122 -1.25 -4.52 17.37
N SER A 123 -1.60 -3.24 17.54
CA SER A 123 -1.28 -2.23 16.54
C SER A 123 0.24 -2.02 16.38
N ALA A 124 0.99 -2.14 17.46
CA ALA A 124 2.44 -1.99 17.41
C ALA A 124 3.08 -3.10 16.59
N ALA A 125 2.61 -4.34 16.77
CA ALA A 125 3.11 -5.49 16.00
C ALA A 125 2.77 -5.33 14.50
N VAL A 126 1.55 -4.90 14.19
CA VAL A 126 1.13 -4.66 12.81
C VAL A 126 1.98 -3.57 12.19
N GLU A 127 2.18 -2.47 12.89
CA GLU A 127 2.99 -1.36 12.40
C GLU A 127 4.43 -1.78 12.10
N ALA A 128 5.03 -2.57 12.99
CA ALA A 128 6.39 -3.07 12.78
C ALA A 128 6.51 -3.88 11.49
N LYS A 129 5.50 -4.70 11.19
CA LYS A 129 5.51 -5.51 9.97
C LYS A 129 5.27 -4.66 8.72
N VAL A 130 4.37 -3.70 8.79
CA VAL A 130 4.14 -2.78 7.68
C VAL A 130 5.42 -2.00 7.37
N CYS A 131 6.08 -1.45 8.39
CA CYS A 131 7.34 -0.74 8.21
C CYS A 131 8.42 -1.61 7.60
N ASN A 132 8.54 -2.85 8.08
CA ASN A 132 9.50 -3.80 7.53
C ASN A 132 9.28 -4.03 6.04
N LEU A 133 8.03 -4.27 5.64
CA LEU A 133 7.70 -4.48 4.24
C LEU A 133 7.97 -3.23 3.40
N MET A 134 7.60 -2.05 3.90
CA MET A 134 7.81 -0.80 3.18
C MET A 134 9.30 -0.49 3.00
N GLN A 135 10.11 -0.73 4.02
CA GLN A 135 11.55 -0.54 3.92
C GLN A 135 12.18 -1.48 2.91
N ARG A 136 11.76 -2.74 2.91
CA ARG A 136 12.25 -3.73 1.95
C ARG A 136 11.85 -3.37 0.52
N ILE A 137 10.66 -2.83 0.33
CA ILE A 137 10.24 -2.34 -0.99
C ILE A 137 11.11 -1.15 -1.40
N SER A 138 11.34 -0.20 -0.49
CA SER A 138 12.13 0.99 -0.81
C SER A 138 13.55 0.65 -1.22
N GLU A 139 14.14 -0.37 -0.61
CA GLU A 139 15.48 -0.81 -0.96
C GLU A 139 15.58 -1.39 -2.37
N ARG A 140 14.45 -1.81 -2.94
CA ARG A 140 14.39 -2.38 -4.29
C ARG A 140 14.01 -1.35 -5.35
N LEU A 141 13.75 -0.15 -4.94
CA LEU A 141 13.46 0.97 -5.85
C LEU A 141 14.78 1.70 -6.20
#